data_930693120f4c5309d222fb2eb22dafe7
#
_entry.id   930693120f4c5309d222fb2eb22dafe7
#
_cell.length_a   1.000
_cell.length_b   1.000
_cell.length_c   1.000
_cell.angle_alpha   90.00
_cell.angle_beta   90.00
_cell.angle_gamma   90.00
#
_symmetry.space_group_name_H-M   'P 1'
#
loop_
_entity.id
_entity.type
_entity.pdbx_description
1 polymer ?
#
loop_
_entity_poly.entity_id
_entity_poly.type
_entity_poly.pdbx_seq_one_letter_code
_entity_poly.pdbx_strand_id
1 'polypeptide(L)'
;MAKIVNLENRDTKKLYSSVQEKIDATTGEVTTVISSFLQREKTKDDFIKLFVENISFLTDNLSNPALRVVLMMVKNLNYQNVFNYNSDFVHYFESKKILGKSSVYRAIKELEDKQVIFKVTEEQRKEYDIIGSNSYIMNPQIIGKGSFKDLKKLRQTVVKTFDFDNLEFK
;
A
#
# COMPACT_ATOMS: atom_id res chain seq x y z
N MET A 1 -20.74 7.66 11.33
CA MET A 1 -20.83 8.46 10.08
C MET A 1 -19.60 8.15 9.25
N ALA A 2 -19.77 7.63 8.05
CA ALA A 2 -18.67 7.44 7.11
C ALA A 2 -18.21 8.81 6.63
N LYS A 3 -16.92 9.12 6.80
CA LYS A 3 -16.32 10.34 6.25
C LYS A 3 -16.36 10.20 4.73
N ILE A 4 -17.16 11.03 4.07
CA ILE A 4 -17.11 11.17 2.62
C ILE A 4 -15.72 11.67 2.30
N VAL A 5 -14.93 10.87 1.60
CA VAL A 5 -13.61 11.30 1.11
C VAL A 5 -13.87 12.33 0.03
N ASN A 6 -13.58 13.57 0.34
CA ASN A 6 -13.65 14.64 -0.65
C ASN A 6 -12.55 14.39 -1.69
N LEU A 7 -12.94 14.02 -2.89
CA LEU A 7 -12.02 13.73 -4.01
C LEU A 7 -11.59 15.03 -4.73
N GLU A 8 -12.08 16.17 -4.27
CA GLU A 8 -11.71 17.48 -4.81
C GLU A 8 -10.33 17.89 -4.28
N ASN A 9 -9.42 18.17 -5.20
CA ASN A 9 -8.07 18.72 -5.00
C ASN A 9 -7.00 17.80 -4.40
N ARG A 10 -6.61 16.78 -5.14
CA ARG A 10 -5.38 16.03 -4.88
C ARG A 10 -4.10 16.75 -5.32
N ASP A 11 -4.20 17.82 -6.08
CA ASP A 11 -3.10 18.68 -6.50
C ASP A 11 -3.21 20.05 -5.85
N THR A 12 -2.55 20.28 -4.73
CA THR A 12 -2.46 21.61 -4.12
C THR A 12 -1.47 22.47 -4.92
N LYS A 13 -1.97 23.43 -5.65
CA LYS A 13 -1.14 24.47 -6.26
C LYS A 13 -0.94 25.56 -5.23
N LYS A 14 0.28 25.71 -4.73
CA LYS A 14 0.65 26.87 -3.91
C LYS A 14 1.27 27.92 -4.80
N LEU A 15 0.67 29.08 -4.83
CA LEU A 15 1.21 30.26 -5.49
C LEU A 15 2.06 31.02 -4.47
N TYR A 16 3.35 31.10 -4.70
CA TYR A 16 4.24 31.97 -3.93
C TYR A 16 4.50 33.22 -4.74
N SER A 17 4.27 34.39 -4.14
CA SER A 17 4.68 35.66 -4.72
C SER A 17 5.75 36.28 -3.81
N SER A 18 6.86 36.67 -4.39
CA SER A 18 7.88 37.50 -3.72
C SER A 18 7.95 38.84 -4.42
N VAL A 19 7.94 39.90 -3.65
CA VAL A 19 8.16 41.27 -4.12
C VAL A 19 9.57 41.64 -3.74
N GLN A 20 10.39 42.00 -4.71
CA GLN A 20 11.71 42.53 -4.49
C GLN A 20 11.76 43.95 -5.03
N GLU A 21 12.12 44.89 -4.17
CA GLU A 21 12.41 46.27 -4.56
C GLU A 21 13.92 46.38 -4.82
N LYS A 22 14.26 46.79 -6.03
CA LYS A 22 15.63 47.13 -6.41
C LYS A 22 15.70 48.67 -6.52
N ILE A 23 16.58 49.27 -5.74
CA ILE A 23 16.88 50.68 -5.83
C ILE A 23 18.14 50.85 -6.67
N ASP A 24 18.07 51.59 -7.75
CA ASP A 24 19.26 51.97 -8.52
C ASP A 24 20.03 53.02 -7.70
N ALA A 25 21.26 52.66 -7.29
CA ALA A 25 22.08 53.50 -6.45
C ALA A 25 22.52 54.80 -7.14
N THR A 26 22.42 54.90 -8.47
CA THR A 26 22.87 56.05 -9.26
C THR A 26 21.72 56.99 -9.56
N THR A 27 20.56 56.49 -9.82
CA THR A 27 19.37 57.30 -10.21
C THR A 27 18.34 57.44 -9.11
N GLY A 28 18.42 56.64 -8.06
CA GLY A 28 17.41 56.56 -6.99
C GLY A 28 16.07 55.96 -7.42
N GLU A 29 15.98 55.45 -8.66
CA GLU A 29 14.75 54.79 -9.13
C GLU A 29 14.49 53.48 -8.40
N VAL A 30 13.26 53.30 -7.94
CA VAL A 30 12.81 52.04 -7.30
C VAL A 30 12.13 51.20 -8.35
N THR A 31 12.74 50.06 -8.68
CA THR A 31 12.12 49.05 -9.56
C THR A 31 11.57 47.90 -8.74
N THR A 32 10.28 47.72 -8.77
CA THR A 32 9.61 46.61 -8.09
C THR A 32 9.53 45.40 -9.02
N VAL A 33 10.22 44.32 -8.63
CA VAL A 33 10.16 43.03 -9.35
C VAL A 33 9.24 42.09 -8.57
N ILE A 34 8.09 41.77 -9.15
CA ILE A 34 7.16 40.76 -8.61
C ILE A 34 7.48 39.41 -9.27
N SER A 35 8.00 38.51 -8.49
CA SER A 35 8.22 37.11 -8.94
C SER A 35 7.14 36.22 -8.33
N SER A 36 6.37 35.57 -9.19
CA SER A 36 5.41 34.57 -8.76
C SER A 36 5.78 33.18 -9.29
N PHE A 37 5.85 32.22 -8.40
CA PHE A 37 6.09 30.84 -8.79
C PHE A 37 4.91 29.99 -8.39
N LEU A 38 4.54 29.09 -9.29
CA LEU A 38 3.55 28.07 -9.05
C LEU A 38 4.27 26.79 -8.62
N GLN A 39 4.24 26.47 -7.33
CA GLN A 39 4.74 25.19 -6.84
C GLN A 39 3.61 24.18 -6.84
N ARG A 40 3.78 23.12 -7.64
CA ARG A 40 2.89 21.98 -7.65
C ARG A 40 3.39 20.96 -6.63
N GLU A 41 2.76 20.86 -5.47
CA GLU A 41 2.96 19.75 -4.56
C GLU A 41 2.26 18.51 -5.14
N LYS A 42 3.05 17.56 -5.61
CA LYS A 42 2.54 16.21 -5.89
C LYS A 42 2.32 15.50 -4.55
N THR A 43 1.10 15.49 -4.06
CA THR A 43 0.72 14.52 -3.05
C THR A 43 0.86 13.14 -3.66
N LYS A 44 1.78 12.33 -3.14
CA LYS A 44 1.86 10.93 -3.50
C LYS A 44 0.69 10.22 -2.82
N ASP A 45 -0.40 10.08 -3.56
CA ASP A 45 -1.46 9.21 -3.10
C ASP A 45 -0.94 7.77 -3.03
N ASP A 46 -1.12 7.14 -1.89
CA ASP A 46 -0.92 5.71 -1.75
C ASP A 46 -2.01 4.99 -2.54
N PHE A 47 -1.62 4.26 -3.55
CA PHE A 47 -2.53 3.44 -4.33
C PHE A 47 -2.05 1.99 -4.38
N ILE A 48 -3.01 1.11 -4.55
CA ILE A 48 -2.79 -0.31 -4.78
C ILE A 48 -3.28 -0.68 -6.17
N LYS A 49 -2.71 -1.73 -6.73
CA LYS A 49 -3.12 -2.33 -7.99
C LYS A 49 -3.86 -3.62 -7.70
N LEU A 50 -5.12 -3.64 -8.02
CA LEU A 50 -5.94 -4.84 -8.06
C LEU A 50 -6.16 -5.18 -9.54
N PHE A 51 -5.78 -6.38 -9.94
CA PHE A 51 -5.98 -6.82 -11.32
C PHE A 51 -7.44 -7.22 -11.51
N VAL A 52 -8.09 -6.64 -12.51
CA VAL A 52 -9.54 -6.79 -12.72
C VAL A 52 -9.96 -8.25 -12.85
N GLU A 53 -9.13 -9.06 -13.49
CA GLU A 53 -9.34 -10.50 -13.67
C GLU A 53 -9.44 -11.27 -12.34
N ASN A 54 -8.83 -10.73 -11.27
CA ASN A 54 -8.84 -11.36 -9.96
C ASN A 54 -9.99 -10.89 -9.05
N ILE A 55 -10.79 -9.93 -9.48
CA ILE A 55 -11.93 -9.45 -8.69
C ILE A 55 -12.95 -10.59 -8.50
N SER A 56 -13.32 -11.27 -9.57
CA SER A 56 -14.23 -12.42 -9.51
C SER A 56 -13.63 -13.53 -8.65
N PHE A 57 -12.33 -13.80 -8.78
CA PHE A 57 -11.67 -14.78 -7.93
C PHE A 57 -11.82 -14.43 -6.44
N LEU A 58 -11.57 -13.17 -6.06
CA LEU A 58 -11.68 -12.75 -4.66
C LEU A 58 -13.12 -12.79 -4.15
N THR A 59 -14.10 -12.38 -4.98
CA THR A 59 -15.51 -12.34 -4.58
C THR A 59 -16.15 -13.73 -4.50
N ASP A 60 -15.80 -14.62 -5.41
CA ASP A 60 -16.45 -15.90 -5.56
C ASP A 60 -15.80 -16.99 -4.70
N ASN A 61 -14.50 -16.83 -4.39
CA ASN A 61 -13.75 -17.84 -3.68
C ASN A 61 -13.43 -17.49 -2.22
N LEU A 62 -13.55 -16.24 -1.80
CA LEU A 62 -13.29 -15.86 -0.42
C LEU A 62 -14.57 -15.72 0.38
N SER A 63 -14.52 -16.18 1.64
CA SER A 63 -15.60 -15.88 2.60
C SER A 63 -15.62 -14.37 2.92
N ASN A 64 -16.79 -13.86 3.33
CA ASN A 64 -16.92 -12.47 3.75
C ASN A 64 -15.91 -12.04 4.82
N PRO A 65 -15.60 -12.86 5.86
CA PRO A 65 -14.51 -12.56 6.79
C PRO A 65 -13.15 -12.45 6.11
N ALA A 66 -12.79 -13.38 5.21
CA ALA A 66 -11.52 -13.37 4.50
C ALA A 66 -11.39 -12.14 3.59
N LEU A 67 -12.45 -11.77 2.88
CA LEU A 67 -12.48 -10.56 2.04
C LEU A 67 -12.25 -9.28 2.87
N ARG A 68 -12.87 -9.19 4.06
CA ARG A 68 -12.66 -8.04 4.97
C ARG A 68 -11.23 -7.98 5.49
N VAL A 69 -10.66 -9.14 5.86
CA VAL A 69 -9.30 -9.26 6.36
C VAL A 69 -8.29 -8.89 5.28
N VAL A 70 -8.42 -9.40 4.05
CA VAL A 70 -7.51 -9.06 2.97
C VAL A 70 -7.53 -7.57 2.61
N LEU A 71 -8.70 -6.94 2.56
CA LEU A 71 -8.81 -5.50 2.31
C LEU A 71 -8.13 -4.67 3.40
N MET A 72 -8.20 -5.12 4.66
CA MET A 72 -7.50 -4.44 5.74
C MET A 72 -5.99 -4.69 5.72
N MET A 73 -5.54 -5.89 5.32
CA MET A 73 -4.12 -6.17 5.06
C MET A 73 -3.57 -5.25 3.96
N VAL A 74 -4.30 -5.12 2.87
CA VAL A 74 -3.94 -4.27 1.72
C VAL A 74 -3.75 -2.80 2.13
N LYS A 75 -4.58 -2.29 3.03
CA LYS A 75 -4.42 -0.94 3.58
C LYS A 75 -3.06 -0.72 4.25
N ASN A 76 -2.55 -1.75 4.94
CA ASN A 76 -1.31 -1.70 5.71
C ASN A 76 -0.10 -2.30 4.98
N LEU A 77 -0.24 -2.56 3.68
CA LEU A 77 0.79 -3.16 2.85
C LEU A 77 1.95 -2.17 2.64
N ASN A 78 3.19 -2.64 2.78
CA ASN A 78 4.35 -1.86 2.42
C ASN A 78 4.68 -1.99 0.91
N TYR A 79 5.71 -1.26 0.43
CA TYR A 79 6.12 -1.30 -0.98
C TYR A 79 6.81 -2.61 -1.40
N GLN A 80 7.19 -3.46 -0.46
CA GLN A 80 7.69 -4.81 -0.71
C GLN A 80 6.54 -5.83 -0.81
N ASN A 81 5.30 -5.38 -0.76
CA ASN A 81 4.10 -6.22 -0.73
C ASN A 81 4.00 -7.08 0.54
N VAL A 82 4.64 -6.65 1.60
CA VAL A 82 4.66 -7.33 2.89
C VAL A 82 3.68 -6.66 3.85
N PHE A 83 2.94 -7.49 4.54
CA PHE A 83 2.07 -7.13 5.65
C PHE A 83 2.59 -7.77 6.94
N ASN A 84 2.74 -6.97 7.99
CA ASN A 84 3.11 -7.45 9.33
C ASN A 84 1.86 -7.65 10.17
N TYR A 85 1.63 -8.90 10.54
CA TYR A 85 0.52 -9.28 11.41
C TYR A 85 0.90 -9.06 12.88
N ASN A 86 0.10 -8.27 13.59
CA ASN A 86 0.30 -7.96 15.01
C ASN A 86 -1.04 -8.02 15.79
N SER A 87 -0.96 -7.86 17.09
CA SER A 87 -2.12 -7.82 17.99
C SER A 87 -3.09 -6.69 17.66
N ASP A 88 -2.58 -5.54 17.23
CA ASP A 88 -3.38 -4.36 16.92
C ASP A 88 -4.30 -4.61 15.74
N PHE A 89 -3.83 -5.43 14.78
CA PHE A 89 -4.64 -5.84 13.63
C PHE A 89 -5.88 -6.64 14.06
N VAL A 90 -5.72 -7.58 15.00
CA VAL A 90 -6.85 -8.34 15.54
C VAL A 90 -7.75 -7.45 16.37
N HIS A 91 -7.15 -6.63 17.23
CA HIS A 91 -7.89 -5.71 18.10
C HIS A 91 -8.73 -4.70 17.30
N TYR A 92 -8.26 -4.27 16.14
CA TYR A 92 -9.04 -3.41 15.25
C TYR A 92 -10.39 -4.04 14.88
N PHE A 93 -10.42 -5.32 14.50
CA PHE A 93 -11.66 -6.00 14.15
C PHE A 93 -12.58 -6.21 15.34
N GLU A 94 -12.02 -6.55 16.51
CA GLU A 94 -12.77 -6.76 17.74
C GLU A 94 -13.37 -5.44 18.26
N SER A 95 -12.57 -4.38 18.35
CA SER A 95 -13.02 -3.06 18.84
C SER A 95 -14.12 -2.44 17.99
N LYS A 96 -14.08 -2.69 16.68
CA LYS A 96 -15.11 -2.24 15.73
C LYS A 96 -16.29 -3.20 15.64
N LYS A 97 -16.28 -4.33 16.38
CA LYS A 97 -17.30 -5.38 16.31
C LYS A 97 -17.54 -5.90 14.88
N ILE A 98 -16.47 -5.94 14.07
CA ILE A 98 -16.55 -6.41 12.67
C ILE A 98 -16.39 -7.92 12.61
N LEU A 99 -15.37 -8.45 13.29
CA LEU A 99 -15.05 -9.88 13.40
C LEU A 99 -14.47 -10.17 14.77
N GLY A 100 -14.79 -11.34 15.33
CA GLY A 100 -14.12 -11.85 16.52
C GLY A 100 -12.75 -12.45 16.17
N LYS A 101 -11.88 -12.55 17.18
CA LYS A 101 -10.50 -13.04 17.08
C LYS A 101 -10.39 -14.38 16.31
N SER A 102 -11.22 -15.36 16.66
CA SER A 102 -11.21 -16.68 15.99
C SER A 102 -11.58 -16.60 14.50
N SER A 103 -12.46 -15.65 14.14
CA SER A 103 -12.84 -15.43 12.74
C SER A 103 -11.72 -14.80 11.95
N VAL A 104 -10.93 -13.88 12.57
CA VAL A 104 -9.73 -13.30 11.92
C VAL A 104 -8.70 -14.38 11.67
N TYR A 105 -8.40 -15.26 12.63
CA TYR A 105 -7.44 -16.35 12.41
C TYR A 105 -7.89 -17.33 11.34
N ARG A 106 -9.17 -17.71 11.31
CA ARG A 106 -9.71 -18.58 10.25
C ARG A 106 -9.63 -17.92 8.89
N ALA A 107 -9.91 -16.61 8.82
CA ALA A 107 -9.79 -15.85 7.58
C ALA A 107 -8.35 -15.79 7.06
N ILE A 108 -7.37 -15.59 7.95
CA ILE A 108 -5.94 -15.62 7.56
C ILE A 108 -5.57 -16.98 7.00
N LYS A 109 -5.96 -18.07 7.68
CA LYS A 109 -5.70 -19.42 7.20
C LYS A 109 -6.36 -19.68 5.84
N GLU A 110 -7.60 -19.24 5.64
CA GLU A 110 -8.29 -19.33 4.35
C GLU A 110 -7.52 -18.59 3.24
N LEU A 111 -6.98 -17.40 3.54
CA LEU A 111 -6.17 -16.62 2.60
C LEU A 111 -4.85 -17.30 2.25
N GLU A 112 -4.22 -17.99 3.20
CA GLU A 112 -3.04 -18.83 2.96
C GLU A 112 -3.39 -20.03 2.09
N ASP A 113 -4.41 -20.80 2.46
CA ASP A 113 -4.85 -22.01 1.73
C ASP A 113 -5.23 -21.69 0.27
N LYS A 114 -5.75 -20.49 0.02
CA LYS A 114 -6.11 -20.00 -1.32
C LYS A 114 -4.99 -19.21 -2.02
N GLN A 115 -3.79 -19.19 -1.43
CA GLN A 115 -2.60 -18.54 -2.00
C GLN A 115 -2.78 -17.03 -2.29
N VAL A 116 -3.68 -16.39 -1.56
CA VAL A 116 -3.83 -14.93 -1.61
C VAL A 116 -2.71 -14.23 -0.84
N ILE A 117 -2.24 -14.87 0.22
CA ILE A 117 -1.09 -14.45 1.02
C ILE A 117 -0.16 -15.64 1.26
N PHE A 118 1.13 -15.36 1.47
CA PHE A 118 2.15 -16.34 1.78
C PHE A 118 2.86 -15.94 3.07
N LYS A 119 3.00 -16.89 4.00
CA LYS A 119 3.75 -16.65 5.22
C LYS A 119 5.24 -16.56 4.90
N VAL A 120 5.90 -15.51 5.40
CA VAL A 120 7.33 -15.30 5.20
C VAL A 120 8.13 -16.23 6.09
N THR A 121 9.05 -17.00 5.50
CA THR A 121 9.98 -17.89 6.24
C THR A 121 11.09 -17.09 6.93
N GLU A 122 11.83 -17.72 7.85
CA GLU A 122 12.96 -17.07 8.51
C GLU A 122 14.10 -16.73 7.54
N GLU A 123 14.33 -17.60 6.57
CA GLU A 123 15.33 -17.39 5.53
C GLU A 123 14.96 -16.19 4.65
N GLN A 124 13.71 -16.13 4.19
CA GLN A 124 13.21 -15.01 3.40
C GLN A 124 13.26 -13.70 4.20
N ARG A 125 12.98 -13.72 5.51
CA ARG A 125 13.11 -12.53 6.34
C ARG A 125 14.52 -11.97 6.37
N LYS A 126 15.52 -12.85 6.46
CA LYS A 126 16.94 -12.46 6.45
C LYS A 126 17.38 -11.97 5.07
N GLU A 127 16.95 -12.66 4.01
CA GLU A 127 17.32 -12.33 2.63
C GLU A 127 16.74 -10.97 2.18
N TYR A 128 15.50 -10.67 2.56
CA TYR A 128 14.79 -9.45 2.14
C TYR A 128 14.70 -8.37 3.22
N ASP A 129 15.43 -8.53 4.32
CA ASP A 129 15.44 -7.61 5.47
C ASP A 129 14.03 -7.27 5.98
N ILE A 130 13.17 -8.30 6.09
CA ILE A 130 11.79 -8.16 6.53
C ILE A 130 11.73 -8.18 8.05
N ILE A 131 11.30 -7.06 8.62
CA ILE A 131 11.14 -6.91 10.07
C ILE A 131 9.80 -7.51 10.50
N GLY A 132 9.83 -8.37 11.53
CA GLY A 132 8.64 -8.94 12.16
C GLY A 132 8.56 -10.46 12.03
N SER A 133 8.15 -11.13 13.12
CA SER A 133 8.06 -12.59 13.17
C SER A 133 6.84 -13.16 12.46
N ASN A 134 5.76 -12.37 12.34
CA ASN A 134 4.52 -12.77 11.69
C ASN A 134 4.26 -11.88 10.47
N SER A 135 5.06 -12.09 9.42
CA SER A 135 4.96 -11.34 8.17
C SER A 135 4.37 -12.21 7.08
N TYR A 136 3.56 -11.60 6.23
CA TYR A 136 2.94 -12.22 5.07
C TYR A 136 3.25 -11.40 3.82
N ILE A 137 3.56 -12.08 2.73
CA ILE A 137 3.64 -11.47 1.40
C ILE A 137 2.27 -11.59 0.75
N MET A 138 1.71 -10.49 0.30
CA MET A 138 0.52 -10.49 -0.54
C MET A 138 0.89 -11.00 -1.93
N ASN A 139 0.08 -11.90 -2.50
CA ASN A 139 0.32 -12.42 -3.83
C ASN A 139 0.31 -11.29 -4.87
N PRO A 140 1.47 -10.97 -5.49
CA PRO A 140 1.60 -9.83 -6.39
C PRO A 140 0.91 -10.06 -7.75
N GLN A 141 0.41 -11.27 -7.99
CA GLN A 141 -0.42 -11.57 -9.15
C GLN A 141 -1.87 -11.13 -8.94
N ILE A 142 -2.31 -11.04 -7.67
CA ILE A 142 -3.66 -10.68 -7.30
C ILE A 142 -3.73 -9.20 -6.93
N ILE A 143 -2.93 -8.80 -5.94
CA ILE A 143 -2.92 -7.43 -5.41
C ILE A 143 -1.47 -7.00 -5.20
N GLY A 144 -1.16 -5.75 -5.54
CA GLY A 144 0.18 -5.22 -5.31
C GLY A 144 0.23 -3.73 -5.03
N LYS A 145 1.18 -3.33 -4.18
CA LYS A 145 1.54 -1.95 -3.92
C LYS A 145 2.87 -1.63 -4.59
N GLY A 146 2.98 -0.47 -5.22
CA GLY A 146 4.21 -0.04 -5.88
C GLY A 146 4.14 0.06 -7.39
N SER A 147 5.30 0.27 -8.03
CA SER A 147 5.39 0.42 -9.48
C SER A 147 5.17 -0.91 -10.22
N PHE A 148 4.80 -0.85 -11.50
CA PHE A 148 4.71 -2.07 -12.32
C PHE A 148 6.04 -2.82 -12.46
N LYS A 149 7.15 -2.09 -12.45
CA LYS A 149 8.50 -2.67 -12.53
C LYS A 149 8.82 -3.49 -11.26
N ASP A 150 8.48 -2.94 -10.09
CA ASP A 150 8.73 -3.60 -8.81
C ASP A 150 7.84 -4.84 -8.65
N LEU A 151 6.56 -4.72 -9.01
CA LEU A 151 5.62 -5.85 -9.00
C LEU A 151 6.02 -6.95 -9.99
N LYS A 152 6.58 -6.60 -11.16
CA LYS A 152 7.10 -7.59 -12.12
C LYS A 152 8.27 -8.37 -11.53
N LYS A 153 9.21 -7.69 -10.87
CA LYS A 153 10.32 -8.35 -10.17
C LYS A 153 9.82 -9.26 -9.07
N LEU A 154 8.90 -8.79 -8.25
CA LEU A 154 8.34 -9.55 -7.14
C LEU A 154 7.60 -10.81 -7.65
N ARG A 155 6.83 -10.71 -8.74
CA ARG A 155 6.19 -11.85 -9.40
C ARG A 155 7.21 -12.89 -9.86
N GLN A 156 8.30 -12.44 -10.47
CA GLN A 156 9.37 -13.34 -10.90
C GLN A 156 10.03 -14.05 -9.73
N THR A 157 10.20 -13.36 -8.60
CA THR A 157 10.76 -13.94 -7.38
C THR A 157 9.79 -14.95 -6.78
N VAL A 158 8.52 -14.61 -6.64
CA VAL A 158 7.50 -15.54 -6.12
C VAL A 158 7.38 -16.78 -7.00
N VAL A 159 7.39 -16.63 -8.33
CA VAL A 159 7.34 -17.78 -9.25
C VAL A 159 8.59 -18.66 -9.16
N LYS A 160 9.78 -18.07 -8.93
CA LYS A 160 11.03 -18.84 -8.82
C LYS A 160 11.18 -19.56 -7.49
N THR A 161 10.61 -19.03 -6.42
CA THR A 161 10.72 -19.59 -5.07
C THR A 161 9.54 -20.50 -4.72
N PHE A 162 8.48 -20.50 -5.53
CA PHE A 162 7.32 -21.34 -5.32
C PHE A 162 7.42 -22.59 -6.19
N ASP A 163 7.46 -23.76 -5.56
CA ASP A 163 7.38 -25.05 -6.24
C ASP A 163 5.90 -25.38 -6.49
N PHE A 164 5.46 -25.23 -7.73
CA PHE A 164 4.08 -25.51 -8.12
C PHE A 164 3.70 -26.98 -8.06
N ASP A 165 4.68 -27.88 -8.12
CA ASP A 165 4.44 -29.33 -8.07
C ASP A 165 4.22 -29.82 -6.62
N ASN A 166 4.91 -29.20 -5.67
CA ASN A 166 4.81 -29.55 -4.24
C ASN A 166 4.01 -28.52 -3.42
N LEU A 167 3.57 -27.42 -4.01
CA LEU A 167 2.87 -26.31 -3.35
C LEU A 167 3.66 -25.69 -2.18
N GLU A 168 4.98 -25.69 -2.27
CA GLU A 168 5.90 -25.21 -1.25
C GLU A 168 6.84 -24.14 -1.81
N PHE A 169 7.33 -23.26 -0.93
CA PHE A 169 8.44 -22.36 -1.24
C PHE A 169 9.77 -23.12 -1.11
N LYS A 170 10.60 -23.05 -2.15
CA LYS A 170 11.99 -23.52 -2.13
C LYS A 170 12.90 -22.48 -1.57
#